data_91f479ab1884ea5a41afb465d138669f
#
_entry.id   91f479ab1884ea5a41afb465d138669f
#
_cell.length_a   1.000
_cell.length_b   1.000
_cell.length_c   1.000
_cell.angle_alpha   90.00
_cell.angle_beta   90.00
_cell.angle_gamma   90.00
#
_symmetry.space_group_name_H-M   'P 1'
#
loop_
_entity.id
_entity.type
_entity.pdbx_description
1 polymer ?
#
loop_
_entity_poly.entity_id
_entity_poly.type
_entity_poly.pdbx_seq_one_letter_code
_entity_poly.pdbx_strand_id
1 'polypeptide(L)'
;MKKIMLLIIFSLLTSCATGTWDHRSNNNSNLNFDKGYCRSFANSKSPTYLCRNPFYCEPDEWSETIVSIAKNTSTFDHCMYKRGYNYE
;
A
#
# COMPACT_ATOMS: atom_id res chain seq x y z
N MET A 1 16.07 -25.05 -23.57
CA MET A 1 16.33 -23.62 -23.38
C MET A 1 15.06 -22.78 -23.26
N LYS A 2 14.06 -22.96 -24.11
CA LYS A 2 12.80 -22.19 -24.02
C LYS A 2 12.05 -22.38 -22.70
N LYS A 3 12.07 -23.58 -22.11
CA LYS A 3 11.39 -23.86 -20.83
C LYS A 3 12.06 -23.16 -19.63
N ILE A 4 13.37 -22.97 -19.67
CA ILE A 4 14.13 -22.30 -18.62
C ILE A 4 13.88 -20.78 -18.66
N MET A 5 13.80 -20.19 -19.87
CA MET A 5 13.46 -18.78 -20.03
C MET A 5 12.05 -18.45 -19.54
N LEU A 6 11.07 -19.33 -19.83
CA LEU A 6 9.69 -19.18 -19.33
C LEU A 6 9.62 -19.24 -17.81
N LEU A 7 10.40 -20.14 -17.18
CA LEU A 7 10.47 -20.24 -15.71
C LEU A 7 11.10 -19.00 -15.08
N ILE A 8 12.12 -18.42 -15.70
CA ILE A 8 12.76 -17.19 -15.21
C ILE A 8 11.81 -15.99 -15.32
N ILE A 9 11.09 -15.86 -16.42
CA ILE A 9 10.09 -14.80 -16.64
C ILE A 9 8.96 -14.93 -15.63
N PHE A 10 8.51 -16.16 -15.34
CA PHE A 10 7.46 -16.42 -14.37
C PHE A 10 7.90 -16.08 -12.95
N SER A 11 9.15 -16.34 -12.58
CA SER A 11 9.70 -15.98 -11.25
C SER A 11 9.84 -14.45 -11.09
N LEU A 12 10.18 -13.73 -12.17
CA LEU A 12 10.25 -12.26 -12.14
C LEU A 12 8.88 -11.61 -11.95
N LEU A 13 7.82 -12.19 -12.51
CA LEU A 13 6.45 -11.71 -12.35
C LEU A 13 5.92 -11.90 -10.93
N THR A 14 6.30 -12.99 -10.24
CA THR A 14 5.88 -13.24 -8.86
C THR A 14 6.63 -12.39 -7.83
N SER A 15 7.83 -11.90 -8.14
CA SER A 15 8.59 -11.07 -7.21
C SER A 15 8.05 -9.64 -7.05
N CYS A 16 7.24 -9.15 -8.00
CA CYS A 16 6.64 -7.81 -7.94
C CYS A 16 5.37 -7.74 -7.09
N ALA A 17 4.78 -8.88 -6.67
CA ALA A 17 3.48 -8.94 -6.04
C ALA A 17 3.53 -9.20 -4.52
N THR A 18 4.71 -9.28 -3.90
CA THR A 18 4.85 -9.84 -2.56
C THR A 18 5.38 -8.86 -1.52
N GLY A 19 4.68 -7.72 -1.35
CA GLY A 19 4.91 -6.92 -0.16
C GLY A 19 3.98 -7.38 0.96
N THR A 20 4.52 -7.82 2.09
CA THR A 20 3.75 -8.19 3.27
C THR A 20 4.23 -7.43 4.49
N TRP A 21 3.32 -7.16 5.41
CA TRP A 21 3.65 -6.58 6.70
C TRP A 21 3.97 -7.68 7.71
N ASP A 22 5.19 -7.65 8.25
CA ASP A 22 5.62 -8.58 9.28
C ASP A 22 6.03 -7.84 10.54
N HIS A 23 5.55 -8.31 11.69
CA HIS A 23 5.94 -7.74 12.97
C HIS A 23 7.39 -8.10 13.28
N ARG A 24 8.16 -7.12 13.81
CA ARG A 24 9.58 -7.30 14.13
C ARG A 24 9.84 -8.42 15.15
N SER A 25 8.86 -8.70 16.01
CA SER A 25 8.93 -9.81 16.98
C SER A 25 8.31 -11.10 16.46
N ASN A 26 7.99 -11.20 15.19
CA ASN A 26 7.28 -12.32 14.54
C ASN A 26 5.89 -12.59 15.11
N ASN A 27 5.29 -11.63 15.80
CA ASN A 27 3.96 -11.76 16.36
C ASN A 27 2.94 -11.05 15.46
N ASN A 28 2.34 -11.79 14.54
CA ASN A 28 1.35 -11.27 13.58
C ASN A 28 -0.10 -11.51 14.03
N SER A 29 -0.33 -11.85 15.30
CA SER A 29 -1.67 -12.17 15.80
C SER A 29 -2.65 -11.00 15.73
N ASN A 30 -2.16 -9.75 15.83
CA ASN A 30 -2.96 -8.53 15.76
C ASN A 30 -2.83 -7.80 14.43
N LEU A 31 -2.25 -8.44 13.41
CA LEU A 31 -1.96 -7.79 12.14
C LEU A 31 -3.20 -7.20 11.48
N ASN A 32 -4.28 -7.96 11.40
CA ASN A 32 -5.52 -7.49 10.78
C ASN A 32 -6.16 -6.32 11.55
N PHE A 33 -6.12 -6.37 12.86
CA PHE A 33 -6.60 -5.28 13.70
C PHE A 33 -5.76 -4.02 13.49
N ASP A 34 -4.44 -4.15 13.50
CA ASP A 34 -3.52 -3.03 13.33
C ASP A 34 -3.62 -2.42 11.94
N LYS A 35 -3.79 -3.24 10.91
CA LYS A 35 -4.05 -2.76 9.55
C LYS A 35 -5.33 -1.94 9.48
N GLY A 36 -6.41 -2.42 10.07
CA GLY A 36 -7.68 -1.71 10.13
C GLY A 36 -7.57 -0.39 10.87
N TYR A 37 -6.90 -0.38 12.01
CA TYR A 37 -6.66 0.82 12.78
C TYR A 37 -5.83 1.85 12.00
N CYS A 38 -4.71 1.42 11.42
CA CYS A 38 -3.82 2.32 10.67
C CYS A 38 -4.49 2.85 9.40
N ARG A 39 -5.34 2.04 8.75
CA ARG A 39 -6.10 2.51 7.59
C ARG A 39 -7.11 3.58 7.99
N SER A 40 -7.83 3.38 9.08
CA SER A 40 -8.76 4.36 9.62
C SER A 40 -8.03 5.65 10.05
N PHE A 41 -6.89 5.51 10.70
CA PHE A 41 -6.04 6.63 11.10
C PHE A 41 -5.54 7.40 9.86
N ALA A 42 -5.05 6.70 8.82
CA ALA A 42 -4.58 7.33 7.60
C ALA A 42 -5.70 8.08 6.88
N ASN A 43 -6.89 7.51 6.80
CA ASN A 43 -8.05 8.16 6.17
C ASN A 43 -8.51 9.40 6.95
N SER A 44 -8.32 9.41 8.26
CA SER A 44 -8.66 10.56 9.11
C SER A 44 -7.61 11.68 9.00
N LYS A 45 -6.33 11.33 8.98
CA LYS A 45 -5.22 12.30 8.93
C LYS A 45 -4.93 12.82 7.53
N SER A 46 -4.99 11.95 6.54
CA SER A 46 -4.64 12.25 5.15
C SER A 46 -5.68 11.65 4.22
N PRO A 47 -6.91 12.21 4.18
CA PRO A 47 -7.98 11.68 3.35
C PRO A 47 -7.62 11.76 1.87
N THR A 48 -8.04 10.75 1.13
CA THR A 48 -7.84 10.74 -0.32
C THR A 48 -8.81 11.70 -0.99
N TYR A 49 -8.31 12.44 -1.98
CA TYR A 49 -9.13 13.33 -2.78
C TYR A 49 -9.89 12.53 -3.84
N LEU A 50 -11.18 12.78 -3.95
CA LEU A 50 -12.01 12.18 -4.99
C LEU A 50 -12.37 13.24 -6.03
N CYS A 51 -12.27 12.88 -7.31
CA CYS A 51 -12.66 13.76 -8.40
C CYS A 51 -14.15 14.12 -8.29
N ARG A 52 -14.49 15.37 -8.62
CA ARG A 52 -15.88 15.85 -8.57
C ARG A 52 -16.80 15.03 -9.43
N ASN A 53 -16.32 14.61 -10.60
CA ASN A 53 -17.05 13.72 -11.50
C ASN A 53 -16.39 12.33 -11.43
N PRO A 54 -17.09 11.28 -10.97
CA PRO A 54 -16.51 9.94 -10.85
C PRO A 54 -16.14 9.31 -12.20
N PHE A 55 -16.65 9.85 -13.31
CA PHE A 55 -16.37 9.34 -14.66
C PHE A 55 -15.30 10.14 -15.39
N TYR A 56 -14.94 11.32 -14.89
CA TYR A 56 -13.95 12.18 -15.53
C TYR A 56 -13.23 13.04 -14.50
N CYS A 57 -11.93 12.85 -14.39
CA CYS A 57 -11.06 13.71 -13.58
C CYS A 57 -10.40 14.77 -14.47
N GLU A 58 -10.50 16.04 -14.08
CA GLU A 58 -9.78 17.09 -14.76
C GLU A 58 -8.26 16.97 -14.52
N PRO A 59 -7.40 17.50 -15.42
CA PRO A 59 -5.95 17.35 -15.26
C PRO A 59 -5.38 17.89 -13.95
N ASP A 60 -5.93 18.96 -13.40
CA ASP A 60 -5.55 19.51 -12.11
C ASP A 60 -5.98 18.60 -10.94
N GLU A 61 -7.13 17.94 -11.06
CA GLU A 61 -7.61 16.98 -10.06
C GLU A 61 -6.76 15.72 -10.02
N TRP A 62 -6.17 15.31 -11.14
CA TRP A 62 -5.26 14.15 -11.17
C TRP A 62 -4.05 14.33 -10.25
N SER A 63 -3.41 15.50 -10.28
CA SER A 63 -2.28 15.80 -9.42
C SER A 63 -2.67 15.74 -7.94
N GLU A 64 -3.80 16.33 -7.56
CA GLU A 64 -4.27 16.31 -6.17
C GLU A 64 -4.62 14.91 -5.72
N THR A 65 -5.23 14.11 -6.58
CA THR A 65 -5.57 12.71 -6.28
C THR A 65 -4.31 11.89 -6.01
N ILE A 66 -3.31 11.99 -6.90
CA ILE A 66 -2.05 11.25 -6.74
C ILE A 66 -1.32 11.66 -5.46
N VAL A 67 -1.23 12.95 -5.18
CA VAL A 67 -0.57 13.46 -3.97
C VAL A 67 -1.32 13.01 -2.71
N SER A 68 -2.65 13.02 -2.73
CA SER A 68 -3.44 12.60 -1.57
C SER A 68 -3.30 11.10 -1.30
N ILE A 69 -3.25 10.26 -2.34
CA ILE A 69 -3.00 8.83 -2.21
C ILE A 69 -1.60 8.57 -1.63
N ALA A 70 -0.58 9.28 -2.11
CA ALA A 70 0.77 9.16 -1.60
C ALA A 70 0.86 9.54 -0.12
N LYS A 71 0.22 10.62 0.30
CA LYS A 71 0.17 11.04 1.70
C LYS A 71 -0.58 10.02 2.56
N ASN A 72 -1.70 9.50 2.09
CA ASN A 72 -2.47 8.49 2.80
C ASN A 72 -1.64 7.23 3.01
N THR A 73 -0.98 6.73 1.96
CA THR A 73 -0.11 5.56 2.02
C THR A 73 1.05 5.78 2.98
N SER A 74 1.70 6.94 2.93
CA SER A 74 2.79 7.30 3.84
C SER A 74 2.33 7.33 5.29
N THR A 75 1.16 7.88 5.57
CA THR A 75 0.58 7.92 6.92
C THR A 75 0.26 6.53 7.43
N PHE A 76 -0.30 5.66 6.56
CA PHE A 76 -0.56 4.27 6.88
C PHE A 76 0.74 3.52 7.21
N ASP A 77 1.74 3.64 6.36
CA ASP A 77 3.03 2.97 6.54
C ASP A 77 3.71 3.41 7.83
N HIS A 78 3.68 4.69 8.13
CA HIS A 78 4.25 5.24 9.36
C HIS A 78 3.51 4.72 10.60
N CYS A 79 2.19 4.63 10.55
CA CYS A 79 1.38 4.06 11.61
C CYS A 79 1.76 2.59 11.87
N MET A 80 1.88 1.79 10.80
CA MET A 80 2.29 0.39 10.90
C MET A 80 3.70 0.25 11.45
N TYR A 81 4.63 1.09 11.00
CA TYR A 81 6.01 1.08 11.51
C TYR A 81 6.05 1.38 13.01
N LYS A 82 5.30 2.36 13.48
CA LYS A 82 5.22 2.69 14.91
C LYS A 82 4.67 1.54 15.75
N ARG A 83 3.83 0.70 15.17
CA ARG A 83 3.28 -0.49 15.85
C ARG A 83 4.20 -1.70 15.78
N GLY A 84 5.39 -1.56 15.20
CA GLY A 84 6.41 -2.60 15.17
C GLY A 84 6.43 -3.45 13.92
N TYR A 85 5.74 -3.05 12.84
CA TYR A 85 5.71 -3.79 11.58
C TYR A 85 6.72 -3.25 10.59
N ASN A 86 7.28 -4.14 9.80
CA ASN A 86 8.10 -3.81 8.64
C ASN A 86 7.43 -4.34 7.38
N TYR A 87 7.52 -3.58 6.30
CA TYR A 87 7.02 -4.00 4.99
C TYR A 87 8.17 -4.57 4.16
N GLU A 88 8.00 -5.81 3.74
CA GLU A 88 8.99 -6.52 2.93
C GLU A 88 8.40 -7.06 1.63
#